data_50e76b2151fa6e6164bd51430c0a34b9
#
_entry.id   50e76b2151fa6e6164bd51430c0a34b9
#
_cell.length_a   1.000
_cell.length_b   1.000
_cell.length_c   1.000
_cell.angle_alpha   90.00
_cell.angle_beta   90.00
_cell.angle_gamma   90.00
#
_symmetry.space_group_name_H-M   'P 1'
#
loop_
_entity.id
_entity.type
_entity.pdbx_description
1 polymer ?
#
loop_
_entity_poly.entity_id
_entity_poly.type
_entity_poly.pdbx_seq_one_letter_code
_entity_poly.pdbx_strand_id
1 'polypeptide(L)' 'MKVKAFDANHELDLQDRINDFLKTIKEDKIVDIKYDVSVIGFMDKEQIYCFSALVIYKD' A
#
# COMPACT_ATOMS: atom_id res chain seq x y z
N MET A 1 -13.23 11.65 -7.30
CA MET A 1 -12.00 10.84 -7.19
C MET A 1 -11.71 10.57 -5.73
N LYS A 2 -11.34 9.36 -5.40
CA LYS A 2 -11.06 8.94 -4.02
C LYS A 2 -9.68 8.31 -3.93
N VAL A 3 -9.17 8.26 -2.71
CA VAL A 3 -7.92 7.56 -2.42
C VAL A 3 -8.14 6.59 -1.27
N LYS A 4 -7.43 5.46 -1.35
CA LYS A 4 -7.38 4.47 -0.27
C LYS A 4 -5.92 4.25 0.09
N ALA A 5 -5.57 4.52 1.33
CA ALA A 5 -4.20 4.36 1.81
C ALA A 5 -4.05 3.02 2.51
N PHE A 6 -2.92 2.38 2.28
CA PHE A 6 -2.56 1.11 2.90
C PHE A 6 -1.16 1.19 3.46
N ASP A 7 -0.94 0.54 4.58
CA ASP A 7 0.40 0.34 5.11
C ASP A 7 0.52 -1.03 5.75
N ALA A 8 1.72 -1.56 5.80
CA ALA A 8 2.00 -2.83 6.43
C ALA A 8 3.49 -2.94 6.73
N ASN A 9 3.82 -3.80 7.68
CA ASN A 9 5.21 -4.07 8.05
C ASN A 9 5.86 -5.10 7.16
N HIS A 10 5.10 -5.75 6.31
CA HIS A 10 5.58 -6.78 5.40
C HIS A 10 4.95 -6.59 4.02
N GLU A 11 5.76 -6.77 2.99
CA GLU A 11 5.30 -6.50 1.62
C GLU A 11 4.17 -7.42 1.16
N LEU A 12 4.17 -8.69 1.60
CA LEU A 12 3.11 -9.62 1.22
C LEU A 12 1.80 -9.28 1.91
N ASP A 13 1.85 -8.79 3.14
CA ASP A 13 0.64 -8.33 3.83
C ASP A 13 0.05 -7.12 3.11
N LEU A 14 0.90 -6.20 2.67
CA LEU A 14 0.45 -5.04 1.90
C LEU A 14 -0.21 -5.48 0.60
N GLN A 15 0.44 -6.40 -0.12
CA GLN A 15 -0.09 -6.93 -1.37
C GLN A 15 -1.47 -7.55 -1.17
N ASP A 16 -1.64 -8.36 -0.14
CA ASP A 16 -2.92 -9.02 0.14
C ASP A 16 -4.01 -8.01 0.43
N ARG A 17 -3.71 -6.98 1.21
CA ARG A 17 -4.67 -5.93 1.54
C ARG A 17 -5.10 -5.15 0.29
N ILE A 18 -4.14 -4.80 -0.56
CA ILE A 18 -4.43 -4.09 -1.80
C ILE A 18 -5.27 -4.97 -2.73
N ASN A 19 -4.89 -6.23 -2.88
CA ASN A 19 -5.62 -7.15 -3.76
C ASN A 19 -7.05 -7.38 -3.27
N ASP A 20 -7.26 -7.47 -1.97
CA ASP A 20 -8.60 -7.59 -1.42
C ASP A 20 -9.46 -6.37 -1.74
N PHE A 21 -8.87 -5.19 -1.65
CA PHE A 21 -9.57 -3.97 -2.04
C PHE A 21 -9.89 -3.94 -3.53
N LEU A 22 -8.93 -4.33 -4.37
CA LEU A 22 -9.10 -4.31 -5.82
C LEU A 22 -10.21 -5.24 -6.30
N LYS A 23 -10.52 -6.28 -5.53
CA LYS A 23 -11.67 -7.16 -5.83
C LYS A 23 -13.01 -6.47 -5.66
N THR A 24 -13.07 -5.39 -4.90
CA THR A 24 -14.31 -4.68 -4.60
C THR A 24 -14.61 -3.56 -5.60
N ILE A 25 -13.70 -3.28 -6.53
CA ILE A 25 -13.79 -2.14 -7.43
C ILE A 25 -13.48 -2.59 -8.86
N LYS A 26 -14.14 -1.98 -9.84
CA LYS A 26 -13.90 -2.29 -11.25
C LYS A 26 -12.57 -1.69 -11.71
N GLU A 27 -11.87 -2.41 -12.57
CA GLU A 27 -10.55 -1.99 -13.06
C GLU A 27 -10.59 -0.62 -13.74
N ASP A 28 -11.63 -0.33 -14.50
CA ASP A 28 -11.74 0.94 -15.22
C ASP A 28 -11.90 2.13 -14.26
N LYS A 29 -12.14 1.88 -12.97
CA LYS A 29 -12.22 2.93 -11.97
C LYS A 29 -10.89 3.20 -11.27
N ILE A 30 -9.89 2.36 -11.48
CA ILE A 30 -8.56 2.58 -10.92
C ILE A 30 -7.82 3.61 -11.78
N VAL A 31 -7.37 4.68 -11.14
CA VAL A 31 -6.62 5.74 -11.82
C VAL A 31 -5.13 5.49 -11.71
N ASP A 32 -4.65 5.19 -10.50
CA ASP A 32 -3.23 4.98 -10.26
C ASP A 32 -3.02 4.27 -8.93
N ILE A 33 -1.89 3.59 -8.81
CA ILE A 33 -1.44 2.98 -7.56
C ILE A 33 -0.01 3.44 -7.33
N LYS A 34 0.23 4.09 -6.20
CA LYS A 34 1.56 4.54 -5.81
C LYS A 34 2.07 3.69 -4.67
N TYR A 35 3.34 3.32 -4.73
CA TYR A 35 3.95 2.43 -3.77
C TYR A 35 5.21 3.09 -3.22
N ASP A 36 5.43 2.94 -1.92
CA ASP A 36 6.62 3.48 -1.27
C ASP A 36 7.09 2.53 -0.17
N VAL A 37 8.38 2.51 0.04
CA VAL A 37 9.02 1.71 1.09
C VAL A 37 9.88 2.65 1.92
N SER A 38 9.63 2.68 3.21
CA SER A 38 10.45 3.42 4.16
C SER A 38 11.19 2.46 5.06
N VAL A 39 12.45 2.74 5.33
CA VAL A 39 13.26 1.97 6.25
C VAL A 39 13.68 2.88 7.38
N ILE A 40 13.34 2.50 8.60
CA ILE A 40 13.78 3.21 9.79
C ILE A 40 14.86 2.36 10.45
N GLY A 41 16.08 2.89 10.51
CA GLY A 41 17.21 2.23 11.17
C GLY A 41 17.41 2.81 12.55
N PHE A 42 17.49 1.93 13.55
CA PHE A 42 17.91 2.31 14.88
C PHE A 42 19.39 1.99 15.06
N MET A 43 20.06 2.71 15.91
CA MET A 43 21.50 2.57 16.13
C MET A 43 21.91 1.15 16.55
N ASP A 44 20.98 0.36 17.01
CA ASP A 44 21.25 -0.93 17.63
C ASP A 44 20.78 -2.15 16.85
N LYS A 45 20.69 -2.11 15.56
CA LYS A 45 20.56 -3.35 14.76
C LYS A 45 19.19 -3.70 14.21
N GLU A 46 18.10 -3.11 14.65
CA GLU A 46 16.82 -3.43 14.06
C GLU A 46 16.46 -2.42 12.98
N GLN A 47 16.20 -2.94 11.79
CA GLN A 47 15.65 -2.15 10.71
C GLN A 47 14.15 -2.43 10.65
N ILE A 48 13.36 -1.39 10.73
CA ILE A 48 11.92 -1.49 10.58
C ILE A 48 11.56 -1.03 9.19
N TYR A 49 10.92 -1.90 8.44
CA TYR A 49 10.41 -1.58 7.11
C TYR A 49 8.95 -1.21 7.21
N CYS A 50 8.58 -0.13 6.56
CA CYS A 50 7.19 0.27 6.40
C CYS A 50 6.88 0.30 4.91
N PHE A 51 5.98 -0.55 4.49
CA PHE A 51 5.50 -0.63 3.11
C PHE A 51 4.17 0.07 3.04
N SER A 52 4.05 1.02 2.12
CA SER A 52 2.83 1.79 1.97
C SER A 52 2.42 1.90 0.52
N ALA A 53 1.13 2.06 0.30
CA ALA A 53 0.59 2.26 -1.03
C ALA A 53 -0.63 3.16 -0.97
N LEU A 54 -0.86 3.87 -2.06
CA LEU A 54 -2.03 4.71 -2.22
C LEU A 54 -2.72 4.32 -3.52
N VAL A 55 -3.96 3.88 -3.40
CA VAL A 55 -4.79 3.57 -4.57
C VAL A 55 -5.67 4.77 -4.84
N ILE A 56 -5.58 5.30 -6.04
CA ILE A 56 -6.39 6.43 -6.50
C ILE A 56 -7.46 5.88 -7.45
N TYR A 57 -8.72 6.17 -7.17
CA TYR A 57 -9.80 5.56 -7.92
C TYR A 57 -10.99 6.52 -8.07
N LYS A 58 -11.87 6.20 -9.01
CA LYS A 58 -13.11 6.94 -9.24
C LYS A 58 -14.25 6.34 -8.45
N ASP A 59 -15.17 7.18 -8.07
CA ASP A 59 -16.40 6.77 -7.37
C ASP A 59 -17.31 5.89 -8.23
#